data_9393c077a81902fb38bd340b69874c04
#
_entry.id   9393c077a81902fb38bd340b69874c04
#
_cell.length_a   1.000
_cell.length_b   1.000
_cell.length_c   1.000
_cell.angle_alpha   90.00
_cell.angle_beta   90.00
_cell.angle_gamma   90.00
#
_symmetry.space_group_name_H-M   'P 1'
#
loop_
_entity.id
_entity.type
_entity.pdbx_description
1 polymer ?
#
loop_
_entity_poly.entity_id
_entity_poly.type
_entity_poly.pdbx_seq_one_letter_code
_entity_poly.pdbx_strand_id
1 'polypeptide(L)'
;MHSLPVKVLQIGMTRNHGGLETYLLQQFRALDKTRVTYDFVNITGEYDIVAQEELIAAGCNVYAVNSRHKNPVKHYWQWVTLLRKVHTQYDAIVLNTNSLEYVFPLFAAKLFGIPKRIIHSHNAGFENQIGLLRKLLIRFNTVLLKHSATHYFACSQAAGRWMFGTEADFTVIHNAIEPDKFAFNDAKREKIRRQLELENAFVIGHAGRFSYQKNHEFLINVFAEVVKRKENAILLLIGDYVGDDTYWNQCKKQVAASGLTDKVRFLGARKDVPDLMQAMDCFVLPSRFEGLPLVGIEAQASGLPCFFSDTVTRETGITKNAHFIGIQDPEQWADKILSCCQNNRQRTDDEIKAAGYDIAGEIEKVQQFYLNVR
;
A
#
# COMPACT_ATOMS: atom_id res chain seq x y z
N MET A 1 36.98 -5.37 11.96
CA MET A 1 36.51 -3.97 12.07
C MET A 1 35.01 -3.99 11.73
N HIS A 2 34.12 -3.72 12.69
CA HIS A 2 32.71 -3.56 12.36
C HIS A 2 32.58 -2.25 11.56
N SER A 3 32.32 -2.35 10.27
CA SER A 3 31.97 -1.17 9.47
C SER A 3 30.67 -0.55 10.03
N LEU A 4 30.62 0.78 10.12
CA LEU A 4 29.38 1.47 10.50
C LEU A 4 28.22 1.04 9.57
N PRO A 5 27.00 0.92 10.07
CA PRO A 5 25.85 0.58 9.25
C PRO A 5 25.66 1.60 8.10
N VAL A 6 25.17 1.14 6.97
CA VAL A 6 24.75 2.01 5.85
C VAL A 6 23.55 2.83 6.29
N LYS A 7 23.61 4.14 6.11
CA LYS A 7 22.56 5.04 6.57
C LYS A 7 21.71 5.56 5.43
N VAL A 8 20.41 5.33 5.48
CA VAL A 8 19.44 5.64 4.41
C VAL A 8 18.42 6.66 4.89
N LEU A 9 18.23 7.73 4.14
CA LEU A 9 17.20 8.74 4.41
C LEU A 9 15.93 8.43 3.61
N GLN A 10 14.85 8.04 4.28
CA GLN A 10 13.56 7.69 3.68
C GLN A 10 12.61 8.90 3.62
N ILE A 11 11.97 9.10 2.47
CA ILE A 11 11.00 10.17 2.24
C ILE A 11 9.72 9.52 1.71
N GLY A 12 8.54 10.01 2.14
CA GLY A 12 7.25 9.57 1.61
C GLY A 12 6.23 9.16 2.67
N MET A 13 6.66 8.90 3.91
CA MET A 13 5.73 8.62 5.01
C MET A 13 4.89 9.85 5.34
N THR A 14 3.61 9.60 5.60
CA THR A 14 2.64 10.61 6.04
C THR A 14 2.00 10.17 7.37
N ARG A 15 1.01 10.94 7.86
CA ARG A 15 0.21 10.56 9.05
C ARG A 15 -0.81 9.45 8.77
N ASN A 16 -1.05 9.13 7.50
CA ASN A 16 -2.11 8.23 7.09
C ASN A 16 -1.62 6.79 7.07
N HIS A 17 -2.44 5.84 7.48
CA HIS A 17 -2.17 4.43 7.30
C HIS A 17 -2.54 4.03 5.86
N GLY A 18 -1.54 3.97 4.98
CA GLY A 18 -1.67 3.55 3.57
C GLY A 18 -0.72 2.41 3.22
N GLY A 19 -0.76 1.95 1.97
CA GLY A 19 0.10 0.88 1.50
C GLY A 19 1.59 1.25 1.55
N LEU A 20 1.93 2.51 1.25
CA LEU A 20 3.30 3.03 1.30
C LEU A 20 3.84 3.05 2.74
N GLU A 21 3.05 3.57 3.67
CA GLU A 21 3.42 3.63 5.09
C GLU A 21 3.57 2.22 5.68
N THR A 22 2.65 1.32 5.35
CA THR A 22 2.71 -0.10 5.75
C THR A 22 3.99 -0.74 5.23
N TYR A 23 4.32 -0.56 3.95
CA TYR A 23 5.55 -1.05 3.33
C TYR A 23 6.80 -0.55 4.06
N LEU A 24 6.93 0.76 4.28
CA LEU A 24 8.10 1.33 4.95
C LEU A 24 8.25 0.85 6.40
N LEU A 25 7.15 0.72 7.13
CA LEU A 25 7.16 0.20 8.51
C LEU A 25 7.52 -1.29 8.55
N GLN A 26 7.01 -2.10 7.63
CA GLN A 26 7.37 -3.52 7.54
C GLN A 26 8.85 -3.68 7.22
N GLN A 27 9.38 -2.94 6.25
CA GLN A 27 10.82 -2.92 5.99
C GLN A 27 11.62 -2.51 7.22
N PHE A 28 11.27 -1.38 7.85
CA PHE A 28 11.97 -0.87 9.03
C PHE A 28 12.02 -1.88 10.18
N ARG A 29 10.92 -2.60 10.43
CA ARG A 29 10.83 -3.62 11.48
C ARG A 29 11.64 -4.86 11.16
N ALA A 30 11.70 -5.25 9.88
CA ALA A 30 12.45 -6.42 9.41
C ALA A 30 13.94 -6.18 9.20
N LEU A 31 14.40 -4.93 9.22
CA LEU A 31 15.77 -4.53 8.94
C LEU A 31 16.75 -5.04 10.01
N ASP A 32 17.86 -5.62 9.57
CA ASP A 32 19.06 -5.77 10.44
C ASP A 32 19.74 -4.41 10.62
N LYS A 33 19.44 -3.77 11.75
CA LYS A 33 19.91 -2.43 12.08
C LYS A 33 21.43 -2.36 12.34
N THR A 34 22.10 -3.48 12.46
CA THR A 34 23.57 -3.53 12.54
C THR A 34 24.21 -3.33 11.17
N ARG A 35 23.46 -3.59 10.09
CA ARG A 35 23.93 -3.47 8.69
C ARG A 35 23.42 -2.21 7.99
N VAL A 36 22.13 -1.90 8.17
CA VAL A 36 21.45 -0.75 7.53
C VAL A 36 20.55 -0.07 8.53
N THR A 37 20.56 1.27 8.57
CA THR A 37 19.67 2.08 9.39
C THR A 37 18.87 3.07 8.55
N TYR A 38 17.65 3.36 8.98
CA TYR A 38 16.77 4.34 8.36
C TYR A 38 16.56 5.56 9.24
N ASP A 39 16.60 6.74 8.63
CA ASP A 39 16.03 7.98 9.16
C ASP A 39 14.94 8.46 8.21
N PHE A 40 14.07 9.35 8.66
CA PHE A 40 12.89 9.74 7.91
C PHE A 40 12.76 11.26 7.74
N VAL A 41 12.12 11.69 6.65
CA VAL A 41 11.74 13.09 6.48
C VAL A 41 10.22 13.21 6.35
N ASN A 42 9.63 13.91 7.30
CA ASN A 42 8.25 14.35 7.25
C ASN A 42 8.15 15.58 6.33
N ILE A 43 7.54 15.40 5.17
CA ILE A 43 7.42 16.46 4.14
C ILE A 43 6.23 17.40 4.33
N THR A 44 5.43 17.17 5.36
CA THR A 44 4.30 18.07 5.71
C THR A 44 4.62 18.99 6.87
N GLY A 45 5.46 18.54 7.80
CA GLY A 45 5.89 19.29 8.99
C GLY A 45 4.76 19.74 9.92
N GLU A 46 3.53 19.28 9.69
CA GLU A 46 2.33 19.76 10.38
C GLU A 46 1.81 18.73 11.39
N TYR A 47 2.04 17.47 11.11
CA TYR A 47 1.59 16.33 11.90
C TYR A 47 2.68 15.29 11.94
N ASP A 48 2.68 14.47 12.95
CA ASP A 48 3.56 13.32 13.04
C ASP A 48 3.30 12.32 11.90
N ILE A 49 4.35 11.68 11.43
CA ILE A 49 4.21 10.54 10.52
C ILE A 49 3.73 9.31 11.28
N VAL A 50 3.16 8.36 10.56
CA VAL A 50 2.70 7.10 11.16
C VAL A 50 3.82 6.44 11.95
N ALA A 51 3.50 6.00 13.18
CA ALA A 51 4.43 5.35 14.11
C ALA A 51 5.69 6.17 14.46
N GLN A 52 5.64 7.51 14.40
CA GLN A 52 6.79 8.38 14.68
C GLN A 52 7.43 8.11 16.04
N GLU A 53 6.64 7.88 17.09
CA GLU A 53 7.14 7.55 18.43
C GLU A 53 7.95 6.22 18.42
N GLU A 54 7.45 5.19 17.71
CA GLU A 54 8.15 3.92 17.53
C GLU A 54 9.49 4.11 16.82
N LEU A 55 9.51 4.93 15.76
CA LEU A 55 10.72 5.22 14.99
C LEU A 55 11.77 5.96 15.84
N ILE A 56 11.35 6.97 16.58
CA ILE A 56 12.24 7.74 17.49
C ILE A 56 12.76 6.85 18.63
N ALA A 57 11.88 6.06 19.25
CA ALA A 57 12.27 5.12 20.31
C ALA A 57 13.28 4.07 19.82
N ALA A 58 13.22 3.71 18.53
CA ALA A 58 14.20 2.83 17.89
C ALA A 58 15.51 3.52 17.45
N GLY A 59 15.67 4.81 17.75
CA GLY A 59 16.89 5.59 17.47
C GLY A 59 16.93 6.28 16.11
N CYS A 60 15.80 6.32 15.35
CA CYS A 60 15.74 7.04 14.09
C CYS A 60 15.64 8.54 14.30
N ASN A 61 16.28 9.33 13.44
CA ASN A 61 15.98 10.74 13.30
C ASN A 61 14.76 10.91 12.39
N VAL A 62 13.79 11.74 12.83
CA VAL A 62 12.67 12.17 12.01
C VAL A 62 12.79 13.68 11.80
N TYR A 63 13.25 14.07 10.61
CA TYR A 63 13.34 15.47 10.23
C TYR A 63 11.99 15.97 9.72
N ALA A 64 11.76 17.28 9.79
CA ALA A 64 10.54 17.88 9.27
C ALA A 64 10.86 19.05 8.33
N VAL A 65 10.13 19.12 7.21
CA VAL A 65 10.09 20.27 6.31
C VAL A 65 8.64 20.72 6.15
N ASN A 66 8.43 22.03 6.01
CA ASN A 66 7.08 22.58 5.86
C ASN A 66 6.35 22.02 4.64
N SER A 67 5.04 21.97 4.71
CA SER A 67 4.22 21.61 3.54
C SER A 67 4.49 22.55 2.35
N ARG A 68 4.76 21.93 1.17
CA ARG A 68 4.95 22.65 -0.10
C ARG A 68 3.74 23.48 -0.48
N HIS A 69 2.53 23.00 -0.17
CA HIS A 69 1.29 23.70 -0.53
C HIS A 69 1.07 24.96 0.29
N LYS A 70 1.49 24.96 1.57
CA LYS A 70 1.33 26.14 2.44
C LYS A 70 2.40 27.21 2.22
N ASN A 71 3.66 26.79 2.06
CA ASN A 71 4.78 27.70 1.88
C ASN A 71 5.87 27.07 1.01
N PRO A 72 5.78 27.16 -0.33
CA PRO A 72 6.75 26.54 -1.23
C PRO A 72 8.17 27.07 -1.04
N VAL A 73 8.35 28.39 -0.84
CA VAL A 73 9.69 28.99 -0.67
C VAL A 73 10.38 28.41 0.57
N LYS A 74 9.68 28.39 1.70
CA LYS A 74 10.21 27.85 2.96
C LYS A 74 10.48 26.35 2.83
N HIS A 75 9.61 25.60 2.14
CA HIS A 75 9.79 24.16 1.87
C HIS A 75 11.09 23.88 1.14
N TYR A 76 11.35 24.52 0.00
CA TYR A 76 12.57 24.29 -0.76
C TYR A 76 13.84 24.76 -0.02
N TRP A 77 13.76 25.91 0.69
CA TRP A 77 14.86 26.40 1.51
C TRP A 77 15.21 25.43 2.65
N GLN A 78 14.21 24.89 3.31
CA GLN A 78 14.41 23.88 4.38
C GLN A 78 15.04 22.59 3.86
N TRP A 79 14.69 22.13 2.66
CA TRP A 79 15.36 21.00 2.03
C TRP A 79 16.85 21.26 1.81
N VAL A 80 17.19 22.40 1.24
CA VAL A 80 18.59 22.81 1.02
C VAL A 80 19.34 22.89 2.35
N THR A 81 18.76 23.53 3.36
CA THR A 81 19.35 23.67 4.69
C THR A 81 19.54 22.32 5.39
N LEU A 82 18.51 21.46 5.35
CA LEU A 82 18.57 20.11 5.92
C LEU A 82 19.71 19.31 5.28
N LEU A 83 19.70 19.17 3.95
CA LEU A 83 20.67 18.35 3.24
C LEU A 83 22.09 18.91 3.39
N ARG A 84 22.28 20.23 3.36
CA ARG A 84 23.57 20.86 3.66
C ARG A 84 24.13 20.43 5.03
N LYS A 85 23.24 20.24 6.03
CA LYS A 85 23.65 19.87 7.41
C LYS A 85 23.94 18.38 7.54
N VAL A 86 23.20 17.52 6.83
CA VAL A 86 23.20 16.07 7.12
C VAL A 86 23.74 15.17 6.00
N HIS A 87 24.00 15.70 4.78
CA HIS A 87 24.34 14.90 3.60
C HIS A 87 25.49 13.91 3.80
N THR A 88 26.52 14.29 4.57
CA THR A 88 27.68 13.43 4.86
C THR A 88 27.37 12.24 5.77
N GLN A 89 26.19 12.22 6.39
CA GLN A 89 25.73 11.13 7.26
C GLN A 89 25.02 10.01 6.49
N TYR A 90 24.62 10.25 5.22
CA TYR A 90 23.78 9.34 4.46
C TYR A 90 24.49 8.78 3.24
N ASP A 91 24.47 7.46 3.13
CA ASP A 91 24.95 6.71 1.96
C ASP A 91 23.89 6.68 0.84
N ALA A 92 22.61 6.79 1.21
CA ALA A 92 21.50 6.79 0.28
C ALA A 92 20.33 7.69 0.73
N ILE A 93 19.57 8.17 -0.26
CA ILE A 93 18.27 8.82 -0.07
C ILE A 93 17.23 8.14 -0.96
N VAL A 94 16.05 7.85 -0.41
CA VAL A 94 14.95 7.19 -1.13
C VAL A 94 13.72 8.08 -1.11
N LEU A 95 13.24 8.43 -2.28
CA LEU A 95 11.96 9.11 -2.45
C LEU A 95 10.89 8.09 -2.82
N ASN A 96 10.07 7.72 -1.86
CA ASN A 96 8.89 6.88 -2.05
C ASN A 96 7.72 7.77 -2.50
N THR A 97 7.12 7.48 -3.65
CA THR A 97 6.13 8.38 -4.23
C THR A 97 5.08 7.65 -5.07
N ASN A 98 3.91 8.27 -5.18
CA ASN A 98 2.81 7.82 -6.03
C ASN A 98 2.73 8.59 -7.37
N SER A 99 3.60 9.59 -7.61
CA SER A 99 3.66 10.33 -8.88
C SER A 99 4.95 11.15 -9.01
N LEU A 100 5.27 11.56 -10.23
CA LEU A 100 6.43 12.44 -10.52
C LEU A 100 6.14 13.94 -10.34
N GLU A 101 5.14 14.32 -9.57
CA GLU A 101 4.86 15.72 -9.31
C GLU A 101 5.86 16.41 -8.38
N TYR A 102 6.68 15.61 -7.72
CA TYR A 102 7.66 16.10 -6.76
C TYR A 102 8.89 15.20 -6.71
N VAL A 103 10.01 15.70 -7.24
CA VAL A 103 11.31 14.98 -7.28
C VAL A 103 12.46 15.83 -6.72
N PHE A 104 12.17 17.03 -6.24
CA PHE A 104 13.17 17.98 -5.75
C PHE A 104 14.14 17.42 -4.72
N PRO A 105 13.74 16.57 -3.75
CA PRO A 105 14.68 16.00 -2.77
C PRO A 105 15.86 15.26 -3.41
N LEU A 106 15.61 14.53 -4.51
CA LEU A 106 16.68 13.80 -5.21
C LEU A 106 17.62 14.75 -5.96
N PHE A 107 17.08 15.84 -6.53
CA PHE A 107 17.89 16.89 -7.13
C PHE A 107 18.77 17.59 -6.10
N ALA A 108 18.22 17.97 -4.97
CA ALA A 108 18.98 18.59 -3.88
C ALA A 108 20.05 17.62 -3.32
N ALA A 109 19.70 16.35 -3.16
CA ALA A 109 20.65 15.32 -2.72
C ALA A 109 21.83 15.14 -3.70
N LYS A 110 21.58 15.29 -5.02
CA LYS A 110 22.65 15.32 -6.03
C LYS A 110 23.61 16.50 -5.81
N LEU A 111 23.06 17.70 -5.58
CA LEU A 111 23.87 18.91 -5.38
C LEU A 111 24.78 18.80 -4.14
N PHE A 112 24.34 18.09 -3.12
CA PHE A 112 25.13 17.85 -1.90
C PHE A 112 25.93 16.55 -1.92
N GLY A 113 25.92 15.78 -3.02
CA GLY A 113 26.80 14.63 -3.23
C GLY A 113 26.39 13.35 -2.52
N ILE A 114 25.12 13.17 -2.11
CA ILE A 114 24.64 11.87 -1.62
C ILE A 114 24.78 10.84 -2.74
N PRO A 115 25.51 9.72 -2.55
CA PRO A 115 25.90 8.86 -3.66
C PRO A 115 24.75 8.10 -4.29
N LYS A 116 23.87 7.45 -3.50
CA LYS A 116 22.70 6.75 -4.01
C LYS A 116 21.43 7.59 -3.83
N ARG A 117 20.77 7.88 -4.93
CA ARG A 117 19.53 8.68 -4.99
C ARG A 117 18.47 7.86 -5.73
N ILE A 118 17.56 7.29 -4.95
CA ILE A 118 16.61 6.29 -5.41
C ILE A 118 15.21 6.90 -5.46
N ILE A 119 14.50 6.70 -6.54
CA ILE A 119 13.05 6.91 -6.61
C ILE A 119 12.34 5.56 -6.55
N HIS A 120 11.30 5.47 -5.72
CA HIS A 120 10.51 4.24 -5.59
C HIS A 120 9.03 4.52 -5.90
N SER A 121 8.52 3.88 -6.94
CA SER A 121 7.13 3.97 -7.39
C SER A 121 6.22 3.00 -6.62
N HIS A 122 5.14 3.54 -6.04
CA HIS A 122 4.17 2.74 -5.28
C HIS A 122 2.75 2.73 -5.87
N ASN A 123 2.55 3.34 -7.05
CA ASN A 123 1.24 3.40 -7.70
C ASN A 123 1.34 3.22 -9.21
N ALA A 124 0.23 2.82 -9.85
CA ALA A 124 0.12 2.62 -11.29
C ALA A 124 -1.07 3.40 -11.92
N GLY A 125 -1.45 4.55 -11.34
CA GLY A 125 -2.55 5.37 -11.86
C GLY A 125 -2.70 6.70 -11.13
N PHE A 126 -3.57 7.57 -11.66
CA PHE A 126 -4.03 8.80 -11.02
C PHE A 126 -5.48 8.66 -10.58
N GLU A 127 -5.82 9.22 -9.41
CA GLU A 127 -7.22 9.24 -8.91
C GLU A 127 -8.16 10.05 -9.81
N ASN A 128 -7.63 11.10 -10.44
CA ASN A 128 -8.40 12.01 -11.29
C ASN A 128 -7.65 12.31 -12.59
N GLN A 129 -8.39 12.79 -13.59
CA GLN A 129 -7.78 13.33 -14.79
C GLN A 129 -6.88 14.52 -14.42
N ILE A 130 -5.63 14.46 -14.88
CA ILE A 130 -4.65 15.51 -14.61
C ILE A 130 -4.74 16.64 -15.64
N GLY A 131 -4.84 17.88 -15.15
CA GLY A 131 -4.84 19.06 -15.98
C GLY A 131 -3.50 19.30 -16.70
N LEU A 132 -3.52 20.18 -17.71
CA LEU A 132 -2.35 20.46 -18.56
C LEU A 132 -1.12 20.92 -17.75
N LEU A 133 -1.28 21.83 -16.80
CA LEU A 133 -0.18 22.32 -15.96
C LEU A 133 0.48 21.19 -15.16
N ARG A 134 -0.32 20.29 -14.62
CA ARG A 134 0.18 19.11 -13.89
C ARG A 134 0.93 18.16 -14.82
N LYS A 135 0.46 17.97 -16.06
CA LYS A 135 1.19 17.19 -17.09
C LYS A 135 2.55 17.81 -17.43
N LEU A 136 2.59 19.13 -17.59
CA LEU A 136 3.84 19.87 -17.86
C LEU A 136 4.82 19.76 -16.69
N LEU A 137 4.34 19.88 -15.45
CA LEU A 137 5.16 19.68 -14.24
C LEU A 137 5.75 18.26 -14.18
N ILE A 138 4.93 17.24 -14.43
CA ILE A 138 5.40 15.84 -14.48
C ILE A 138 6.46 15.67 -15.55
N ARG A 139 6.25 16.21 -16.75
CA ARG A 139 7.23 16.15 -17.85
C ARG A 139 8.56 16.83 -17.49
N PHE A 140 8.50 18.00 -16.88
CA PHE A 140 9.69 18.70 -16.38
C PHE A 140 10.41 17.84 -15.30
N ASN A 141 9.68 17.33 -14.33
CA ASN A 141 10.22 16.49 -13.28
C ASN A 141 10.79 15.18 -13.81
N THR A 142 10.22 14.61 -14.88
CA THR A 142 10.78 13.41 -15.53
C THR A 142 12.17 13.69 -16.09
N VAL A 143 12.39 14.86 -16.71
CA VAL A 143 13.72 15.26 -17.18
C VAL A 143 14.66 15.49 -16.00
N LEU A 144 14.21 16.21 -14.98
CA LEU A 144 15.00 16.48 -13.78
C LEU A 144 15.40 15.17 -13.07
N LEU A 145 14.49 14.20 -13.01
CA LEU A 145 14.72 12.89 -12.40
C LEU A 145 15.83 12.10 -13.12
N LYS A 146 15.85 12.08 -14.46
CA LYS A 146 16.88 11.40 -15.25
C LYS A 146 18.29 11.91 -14.91
N HIS A 147 18.40 13.16 -14.50
CA HIS A 147 19.68 13.76 -14.10
C HIS A 147 19.95 13.67 -12.60
N SER A 148 18.96 13.34 -11.78
CA SER A 148 19.06 13.37 -10.31
C SER A 148 19.11 12.00 -9.67
N ALA A 149 18.24 11.09 -10.10
CA ALA A 149 18.22 9.72 -9.59
C ALA A 149 19.41 8.90 -10.12
N THR A 150 19.85 7.96 -9.32
CA THR A 150 20.86 6.94 -9.70
C THR A 150 20.22 5.57 -9.90
N HIS A 151 19.10 5.30 -9.23
CA HIS A 151 18.39 4.03 -9.30
C HIS A 151 16.88 4.27 -9.27
N TYR A 152 16.17 3.36 -9.93
CA TYR A 152 14.71 3.38 -10.05
C TYR A 152 14.15 2.09 -9.46
N PHE A 153 13.29 2.19 -8.47
CA PHE A 153 12.57 1.08 -7.86
C PHE A 153 11.07 1.22 -8.13
N ALA A 154 10.40 0.08 -8.18
CA ALA A 154 8.94 0.02 -8.28
C ALA A 154 8.40 -1.16 -7.47
N CYS A 155 7.22 -1.03 -6.89
CA CYS A 155 6.58 -2.12 -6.15
C CYS A 155 6.04 -3.25 -7.06
N SER A 156 5.94 -3.01 -8.38
CA SER A 156 5.51 -3.96 -9.40
C SER A 156 5.99 -3.53 -10.77
N GLN A 157 5.96 -4.43 -11.76
CA GLN A 157 6.23 -4.09 -13.17
C GLN A 157 5.25 -3.03 -13.68
N ALA A 158 3.95 -3.15 -13.30
CA ALA A 158 2.93 -2.18 -13.67
C ALA A 158 3.25 -0.77 -13.13
N ALA A 159 3.64 -0.66 -11.85
CA ALA A 159 4.00 0.62 -11.23
C ALA A 159 5.24 1.25 -11.88
N GLY A 160 6.25 0.45 -12.20
CA GLY A 160 7.47 0.92 -12.84
C GLY A 160 7.20 1.43 -14.27
N ARG A 161 6.51 0.64 -15.08
CA ARG A 161 6.16 1.04 -16.46
C ARG A 161 5.29 2.28 -16.51
N TRP A 162 4.32 2.38 -15.58
CA TRP A 162 3.46 3.56 -15.48
C TRP A 162 4.22 4.83 -15.13
N MET A 163 5.14 4.76 -14.17
CA MET A 163 5.85 5.94 -13.67
C MET A 163 7.05 6.32 -14.53
N PHE A 164 7.83 5.35 -15.00
CA PHE A 164 9.11 5.58 -15.65
C PHE A 164 9.08 5.36 -17.17
N GLY A 165 8.02 4.71 -17.68
CA GLY A 165 7.89 4.31 -19.09
C GLY A 165 8.28 2.85 -19.32
N THR A 166 7.85 2.32 -20.47
CA THR A 166 8.01 0.89 -20.82
C THR A 166 9.47 0.49 -21.05
N GLU A 167 10.30 1.43 -21.50
CA GLU A 167 11.71 1.21 -21.84
C GLU A 167 12.67 1.56 -20.68
N ALA A 168 12.14 1.97 -19.53
CA ALA A 168 12.99 2.32 -18.39
C ALA A 168 13.52 1.06 -17.69
N ASP A 169 14.80 1.08 -17.36
CA ASP A 169 15.40 0.09 -16.48
C ASP A 169 15.08 0.43 -15.01
N PHE A 170 14.43 -0.50 -14.30
CA PHE A 170 14.10 -0.36 -12.90
C PHE A 170 14.10 -1.72 -12.19
N THR A 171 14.40 -1.70 -10.90
CA THR A 171 14.35 -2.88 -10.06
C THR A 171 12.99 -2.99 -9.36
N VAL A 172 12.36 -4.15 -9.47
CA VAL A 172 11.14 -4.44 -8.69
C VAL A 172 11.53 -4.83 -7.27
N ILE A 173 11.03 -4.08 -6.32
CA ILE A 173 11.09 -4.35 -4.88
C ILE A 173 9.66 -4.58 -4.43
N HIS A 174 9.31 -5.82 -4.17
CA HIS A 174 7.95 -6.18 -3.83
C HIS A 174 7.51 -5.55 -2.51
N ASN A 175 6.27 -5.09 -2.48
CA ASN A 175 5.59 -4.81 -1.22
C ASN A 175 5.32 -6.16 -0.55
N ALA A 176 6.28 -6.65 0.23
CA ALA A 176 6.22 -7.94 0.90
C ALA A 176 5.51 -7.81 2.26
N ILE A 177 5.01 -8.93 2.75
CA ILE A 177 4.26 -9.06 4.01
C ILE A 177 4.96 -10.07 4.93
N GLU A 178 4.41 -10.27 6.13
CA GLU A 178 4.74 -11.41 7.00
C GLU A 178 3.66 -12.50 6.79
N PRO A 179 3.84 -13.48 5.89
CA PRO A 179 2.77 -14.41 5.50
C PRO A 179 2.23 -15.22 6.67
N ASP A 180 3.08 -15.60 7.62
CA ASP A 180 2.70 -16.39 8.80
C ASP A 180 1.68 -15.67 9.70
N LYS A 181 1.66 -14.33 9.72
CA LYS A 181 0.65 -13.55 10.46
C LYS A 181 -0.76 -13.70 9.89
N PHE A 182 -0.84 -13.99 8.60
CA PHE A 182 -2.10 -14.13 7.87
C PHE A 182 -2.51 -15.58 7.67
N ALA A 183 -1.60 -16.55 7.86
CA ALA A 183 -1.84 -17.95 7.61
C ALA A 183 -3.15 -18.44 8.24
N PHE A 184 -3.94 -19.18 7.44
CA PHE A 184 -5.26 -19.64 7.85
C PHE A 184 -5.20 -20.55 9.09
N ASN A 185 -6.10 -20.30 10.03
CA ASN A 185 -6.24 -21.05 11.27
C ASN A 185 -7.72 -21.20 11.66
N ASP A 186 -8.24 -22.43 11.66
CA ASP A 186 -9.65 -22.73 11.94
C ASP A 186 -10.09 -22.28 13.34
N ALA A 187 -9.29 -22.56 14.37
CA ALA A 187 -9.63 -22.18 15.74
C ALA A 187 -9.72 -20.65 15.91
N LYS A 188 -8.83 -19.92 15.23
CA LYS A 188 -8.86 -18.47 15.21
C LYS A 188 -10.09 -17.95 14.46
N ARG A 189 -10.42 -18.56 13.32
CA ARG A 189 -11.63 -18.25 12.55
C ARG A 189 -12.89 -18.40 13.40
N GLU A 190 -13.07 -19.55 14.05
CA GLU A 190 -14.23 -19.79 14.92
C GLU A 190 -14.34 -18.77 16.05
N LYS A 191 -13.19 -18.47 16.70
CA LYS A 191 -13.15 -17.47 17.78
C LYS A 191 -13.60 -16.10 17.28
N ILE A 192 -13.05 -15.60 16.17
CA ILE A 192 -13.35 -14.27 15.64
C ILE A 192 -14.80 -14.21 15.13
N ARG A 193 -15.30 -15.27 14.48
CA ARG A 193 -16.70 -15.32 14.02
C ARG A 193 -17.68 -15.27 15.18
N ARG A 194 -17.41 -15.96 16.30
CA ARG A 194 -18.21 -15.83 17.53
C ARG A 194 -18.17 -14.42 18.11
N GLN A 195 -17.00 -13.80 18.20
CA GLN A 195 -16.85 -12.44 18.72
C GLN A 195 -17.60 -11.40 17.87
N LEU A 196 -17.76 -11.66 16.60
CA LEU A 196 -18.43 -10.77 15.66
C LEU A 196 -19.87 -11.21 15.32
N GLU A 197 -20.41 -12.24 15.99
CA GLU A 197 -21.75 -12.80 15.72
C GLU A 197 -21.94 -13.12 14.22
N LEU A 198 -20.98 -13.88 13.67
CA LEU A 198 -20.90 -14.23 12.23
C LEU A 198 -20.96 -15.75 11.99
N GLU A 199 -21.27 -16.57 13.00
CA GLU A 199 -21.15 -18.05 12.93
C GLU A 199 -21.89 -18.63 11.71
N ASN A 200 -23.08 -18.14 11.44
CA ASN A 200 -23.94 -18.60 10.35
C ASN A 200 -23.94 -17.69 9.11
N ALA A 201 -23.11 -16.64 9.12
CA ALA A 201 -23.07 -15.68 8.01
C ALA A 201 -22.15 -16.15 6.89
N PHE A 202 -22.48 -15.77 5.66
CA PHE A 202 -21.54 -15.75 4.54
C PHE A 202 -20.85 -14.38 4.51
N VAL A 203 -19.54 -14.34 4.80
CA VAL A 203 -18.82 -13.10 5.08
C VAL A 203 -17.95 -12.70 3.91
N ILE A 204 -18.31 -11.59 3.28
CA ILE A 204 -17.48 -10.91 2.27
C ILE A 204 -16.68 -9.82 2.95
N GLY A 205 -15.36 -9.79 2.73
CA GLY A 205 -14.46 -8.78 3.28
C GLY A 205 -13.87 -7.87 2.23
N HIS A 206 -13.68 -6.61 2.63
CA HIS A 206 -12.89 -5.61 1.92
C HIS A 206 -12.05 -4.84 2.92
N ALA A 207 -10.80 -4.53 2.56
CA ALA A 207 -9.96 -3.65 3.36
C ALA A 207 -9.27 -2.60 2.47
N GLY A 208 -9.48 -1.34 2.83
CA GLY A 208 -8.93 -0.21 2.10
C GLY A 208 -9.56 1.11 2.52
N ARG A 209 -8.83 2.22 2.28
CA ARG A 209 -9.37 3.55 2.53
C ARG A 209 -10.61 3.82 1.68
N PHE A 210 -11.58 4.53 2.22
CA PHE A 210 -12.72 5.00 1.44
C PHE A 210 -12.26 6.09 0.48
N SER A 211 -12.10 5.72 -0.78
CA SER A 211 -11.62 6.59 -1.86
C SER A 211 -12.18 6.14 -3.21
N TYR A 212 -12.16 7.04 -4.18
CA TYR A 212 -12.51 6.73 -5.57
C TYR A 212 -11.72 5.53 -6.12
N GLN A 213 -10.44 5.41 -5.74
CA GLN A 213 -9.56 4.31 -6.15
C GLN A 213 -10.14 2.94 -5.76
N LYS A 214 -10.59 2.79 -4.51
CA LYS A 214 -11.06 1.50 -3.94
C LYS A 214 -12.46 1.08 -4.37
N ASN A 215 -13.27 2.01 -4.94
CA ASN A 215 -14.54 1.75 -5.60
C ASN A 215 -15.61 1.03 -4.73
N HIS A 216 -15.77 1.51 -3.49
CA HIS A 216 -16.73 0.94 -2.55
C HIS A 216 -18.17 0.99 -3.07
N GLU A 217 -18.53 1.99 -3.88
CA GLU A 217 -19.85 2.11 -4.49
C GLU A 217 -20.19 0.88 -5.37
N PHE A 218 -19.22 0.45 -6.18
CA PHE A 218 -19.39 -0.76 -6.99
C PHE A 218 -19.48 -2.02 -6.11
N LEU A 219 -18.65 -2.10 -5.05
CA LEU A 219 -18.71 -3.22 -4.09
C LEU A 219 -20.08 -3.33 -3.41
N ILE A 220 -20.68 -2.21 -3.03
CA ILE A 220 -22.04 -2.21 -2.45
C ILE A 220 -23.06 -2.74 -3.45
N ASN A 221 -22.96 -2.38 -4.74
CA ASN A 221 -23.81 -2.93 -5.78
C ASN A 221 -23.62 -4.44 -5.97
N VAL A 222 -22.36 -4.92 -6.00
CA VAL A 222 -22.04 -6.37 -6.02
C VAL A 222 -22.66 -7.07 -4.82
N PHE A 223 -22.52 -6.49 -3.64
CA PHE A 223 -23.06 -7.08 -2.42
C PHE A 223 -24.61 -7.13 -2.43
N ALA A 224 -25.26 -6.13 -2.98
CA ALA A 224 -26.72 -6.15 -3.17
C ALA A 224 -27.17 -7.35 -4.04
N GLU A 225 -26.41 -7.67 -5.10
CA GLU A 225 -26.70 -8.84 -5.95
C GLU A 225 -26.43 -10.17 -5.22
N VAL A 226 -25.40 -10.22 -4.35
CA VAL A 226 -25.14 -11.40 -3.51
C VAL A 226 -26.28 -11.63 -2.52
N VAL A 227 -26.77 -10.60 -1.84
CA VAL A 227 -27.84 -10.72 -0.82
C VAL A 227 -29.14 -11.25 -1.41
N LYS A 228 -29.49 -10.94 -2.66
CA LYS A 228 -30.67 -11.50 -3.35
C LYS A 228 -30.66 -13.03 -3.44
N ARG A 229 -29.46 -13.66 -3.42
CA ARG A 229 -29.27 -15.09 -3.60
C ARG A 229 -28.77 -15.79 -2.34
N LYS A 230 -28.20 -15.03 -1.42
CA LYS A 230 -27.65 -15.51 -0.15
C LYS A 230 -28.00 -14.53 0.98
N GLU A 231 -29.19 -14.72 1.54
CA GLU A 231 -29.78 -13.80 2.51
C GLU A 231 -28.93 -13.61 3.77
N ASN A 232 -28.19 -14.64 4.21
CA ASN A 232 -27.30 -14.58 5.38
C ASN A 232 -25.93 -13.96 5.06
N ALA A 233 -25.75 -13.28 3.93
CA ALA A 233 -24.50 -12.60 3.60
C ALA A 233 -24.30 -11.34 4.46
N ILE A 234 -23.05 -11.12 4.89
CA ILE A 234 -22.58 -9.92 5.61
C ILE A 234 -21.36 -9.37 4.87
N LEU A 235 -21.32 -8.05 4.68
CA LEU A 235 -20.17 -7.33 4.14
C LEU A 235 -19.40 -6.62 5.26
N LEU A 236 -18.11 -6.93 5.40
CA LEU A 236 -17.19 -6.24 6.30
C LEU A 236 -16.36 -5.23 5.51
N LEU A 237 -16.50 -3.95 5.82
CA LEU A 237 -15.72 -2.86 5.25
C LEU A 237 -14.71 -2.36 6.28
N ILE A 238 -13.43 -2.66 6.05
CA ILE A 238 -12.32 -2.32 6.93
C ILE A 238 -11.56 -1.15 6.32
N GLY A 239 -11.44 -0.06 7.04
CA GLY A 239 -10.76 1.15 6.61
C GLY A 239 -11.55 2.39 6.98
N ASP A 240 -10.91 3.53 6.77
CA ASP A 240 -11.45 4.84 7.10
C ASP A 240 -11.25 5.79 5.92
N TYR A 241 -11.75 7.01 6.04
CA TYR A 241 -11.49 8.09 5.09
C TYR A 241 -10.33 8.97 5.58
N VAL A 242 -9.79 9.80 4.68
CA VAL A 242 -8.72 10.74 5.00
C VAL A 242 -9.13 12.13 4.56
N GLY A 243 -9.26 13.03 5.52
CA GLY A 243 -9.63 14.43 5.30
C GLY A 243 -11.12 14.61 5.04
N ASP A 244 -11.55 14.51 3.78
CA ASP A 244 -12.94 14.67 3.36
C ASP A 244 -13.73 13.35 3.52
N ASP A 245 -14.85 13.40 4.22
CA ASP A 245 -15.73 12.26 4.50
C ASP A 245 -16.87 12.10 3.47
N THR A 246 -16.89 12.93 2.43
CA THR A 246 -17.97 12.97 1.42
C THR A 246 -18.20 11.59 0.80
N TYR A 247 -17.14 10.93 0.34
CA TYR A 247 -17.23 9.60 -0.27
C TYR A 247 -17.69 8.52 0.73
N TRP A 248 -17.22 8.58 1.97
CA TRP A 248 -17.67 7.73 3.05
C TRP A 248 -19.17 7.87 3.29
N ASN A 249 -19.67 9.10 3.39
CA ASN A 249 -21.07 9.40 3.60
C ASN A 249 -21.93 9.00 2.40
N GLN A 250 -21.43 9.11 1.17
CA GLN A 250 -22.10 8.59 -0.04
C GLN A 250 -22.27 7.08 0.04
N CYS A 251 -21.24 6.32 0.40
CA CYS A 251 -21.33 4.87 0.58
C CYS A 251 -22.35 4.48 1.65
N LYS A 252 -22.40 5.17 2.80
CA LYS A 252 -23.43 4.93 3.83
C LYS A 252 -24.84 5.19 3.33
N LYS A 253 -25.05 6.28 2.62
CA LYS A 253 -26.36 6.60 2.01
C LYS A 253 -26.75 5.52 0.99
N GLN A 254 -25.83 5.04 0.18
CA GLN A 254 -26.08 3.97 -0.79
C GLN A 254 -26.49 2.66 -0.07
N VAL A 255 -25.81 2.27 0.99
CA VAL A 255 -26.14 1.10 1.82
C VAL A 255 -27.57 1.21 2.36
N ALA A 256 -27.93 2.37 2.91
CA ALA A 256 -29.27 2.61 3.45
C ALA A 256 -30.35 2.57 2.34
N ALA A 257 -30.10 3.23 1.21
CA ALA A 257 -31.02 3.25 0.06
C ALA A 257 -31.22 1.85 -0.57
N SER A 258 -30.22 0.97 -0.46
CA SER A 258 -30.32 -0.41 -0.92
C SER A 258 -30.93 -1.38 0.11
N GLY A 259 -31.35 -0.92 1.29
CA GLY A 259 -31.89 -1.76 2.35
C GLY A 259 -30.89 -2.72 2.98
N LEU A 260 -29.59 -2.37 2.97
CA LEU A 260 -28.50 -3.25 3.40
C LEU A 260 -27.91 -2.86 4.77
N THR A 261 -28.56 -1.95 5.52
CA THR A 261 -28.02 -1.38 6.76
C THR A 261 -27.60 -2.44 7.77
N ASP A 262 -28.40 -3.49 7.95
CA ASP A 262 -28.11 -4.56 8.93
C ASP A 262 -27.12 -5.61 8.40
N LYS A 263 -26.74 -5.53 7.11
CA LYS A 263 -25.88 -6.50 6.42
C LYS A 263 -24.49 -5.95 6.08
N VAL A 264 -24.25 -4.64 6.22
CA VAL A 264 -22.96 -3.99 5.95
C VAL A 264 -22.40 -3.42 7.25
N ARG A 265 -21.22 -3.90 7.63
CA ARG A 265 -20.51 -3.45 8.84
C ARG A 265 -19.32 -2.57 8.46
N PHE A 266 -19.40 -1.29 8.80
CA PHE A 266 -18.30 -0.34 8.67
C PHE A 266 -17.42 -0.43 9.93
N LEU A 267 -16.25 -1.05 9.82
CA LEU A 267 -15.39 -1.35 10.98
C LEU A 267 -14.36 -0.26 11.29
N GLY A 268 -14.25 0.78 10.43
CA GLY A 268 -13.22 1.81 10.56
C GLY A 268 -11.80 1.27 10.34
N ALA A 269 -10.81 2.09 10.68
CA ALA A 269 -9.41 1.65 10.64
C ALA A 269 -9.13 0.62 11.76
N ARG A 270 -8.55 -0.53 11.40
CA ARG A 270 -8.30 -1.67 12.30
C ARG A 270 -6.83 -2.07 12.28
N LYS A 271 -6.30 -2.49 13.42
CA LYS A 271 -4.95 -3.07 13.56
C LYS A 271 -4.95 -4.60 13.48
N ASP A 272 -6.09 -5.22 13.70
CA ASP A 272 -6.33 -6.66 13.72
C ASP A 272 -6.86 -7.21 12.39
N VAL A 273 -6.45 -6.60 11.27
CA VAL A 273 -6.83 -7.04 9.92
C VAL A 273 -6.54 -8.53 9.67
N PRO A 274 -5.38 -9.10 10.12
CA PRO A 274 -5.13 -10.53 10.00
C PRO A 274 -6.20 -11.40 10.67
N ASP A 275 -6.72 -10.96 11.82
CA ASP A 275 -7.77 -11.66 12.55
C ASP A 275 -9.13 -11.54 11.85
N LEU A 276 -9.46 -10.35 11.37
CA LEU A 276 -10.68 -10.11 10.61
C LEU A 276 -10.70 -10.93 9.30
N MET A 277 -9.57 -11.10 8.62
CA MET A 277 -9.44 -11.96 7.44
C MET A 277 -9.72 -13.44 7.76
N GLN A 278 -9.45 -13.91 8.99
CA GLN A 278 -9.85 -15.27 9.38
C GLN A 278 -11.38 -15.45 9.36
N ALA A 279 -12.14 -14.43 9.72
CA ALA A 279 -13.62 -14.51 9.76
C ALA A 279 -14.28 -14.52 8.37
N MET A 280 -13.61 -14.03 7.32
CA MET A 280 -14.15 -13.90 5.97
C MET A 280 -14.30 -15.25 5.25
N ASP A 281 -15.18 -15.33 4.28
CA ASP A 281 -15.34 -16.42 3.32
C ASP A 281 -14.71 -16.09 1.98
N CYS A 282 -14.65 -14.81 1.62
CA CYS A 282 -13.91 -14.30 0.47
C CYS A 282 -13.49 -12.85 0.68
N PHE A 283 -12.54 -12.41 -0.13
CA PHE A 283 -12.04 -11.03 -0.17
C PHE A 283 -12.32 -10.39 -1.53
N VAL A 284 -12.83 -9.16 -1.54
CA VAL A 284 -13.23 -8.44 -2.75
C VAL A 284 -12.53 -7.09 -2.83
N LEU A 285 -11.82 -6.83 -3.94
CA LEU A 285 -11.10 -5.59 -4.19
C LEU A 285 -11.41 -5.06 -5.61
N PRO A 286 -12.50 -4.34 -5.82
CA PRO A 286 -12.91 -3.83 -7.12
C PRO A 286 -12.26 -2.50 -7.46
N SER A 287 -11.00 -2.31 -7.06
CA SER A 287 -10.25 -1.08 -7.25
C SER A 287 -10.17 -0.66 -8.72
N ARG A 288 -10.27 0.62 -8.99
CA ARG A 288 -10.14 1.19 -10.34
C ARG A 288 -8.71 1.15 -10.88
N PHE A 289 -7.74 1.16 -9.99
CA PHE A 289 -6.30 1.01 -10.28
C PHE A 289 -5.53 0.69 -9.00
N GLU A 290 -4.45 -0.08 -9.11
CA GLU A 290 -3.50 -0.38 -8.02
C GLU A 290 -2.10 -0.53 -8.59
N GLY A 291 -1.08 -0.18 -7.80
CA GLY A 291 0.31 -0.51 -8.10
C GLY A 291 0.60 -1.98 -7.83
N LEU A 292 0.53 -2.34 -6.56
CA LEU A 292 0.45 -3.72 -6.04
C LEU A 292 -0.27 -3.64 -4.69
N PRO A 293 -1.54 -4.06 -4.61
CA PRO A 293 -2.32 -3.95 -3.38
C PRO A 293 -1.87 -4.98 -2.34
N LEU A 294 -1.14 -4.54 -1.30
CA LEU A 294 -0.69 -5.40 -0.19
C LEU A 294 -1.84 -6.23 0.40
N VAL A 295 -2.98 -5.59 0.60
CA VAL A 295 -4.17 -6.25 1.16
C VAL A 295 -4.66 -7.43 0.31
N GLY A 296 -4.41 -7.41 -1.01
CA GLY A 296 -4.69 -8.54 -1.90
C GLY A 296 -3.73 -9.71 -1.69
N ILE A 297 -2.46 -9.43 -1.36
CA ILE A 297 -1.47 -10.44 -0.99
C ILE A 297 -1.79 -11.02 0.39
N GLU A 298 -2.14 -10.17 1.36
CA GLU A 298 -2.56 -10.52 2.72
C GLU A 298 -3.78 -11.44 2.72
N ALA A 299 -4.79 -11.12 1.93
CA ALA A 299 -6.00 -11.95 1.78
C ALA A 299 -5.69 -13.32 1.17
N GLN A 300 -4.82 -13.37 0.16
CA GLN A 300 -4.37 -14.64 -0.41
C GLN A 300 -3.54 -15.45 0.59
N ALA A 301 -2.62 -14.83 1.36
CA ALA A 301 -1.88 -15.49 2.43
C ALA A 301 -2.81 -16.11 3.50
N SER A 302 -3.99 -15.50 3.67
CA SER A 302 -5.03 -16.05 4.55
C SER A 302 -5.82 -17.22 3.91
N GLY A 303 -5.48 -17.66 2.70
CA GLY A 303 -6.17 -18.74 1.99
C GLY A 303 -7.57 -18.34 1.45
N LEU A 304 -7.88 -17.06 1.36
CA LEU A 304 -9.17 -16.58 0.87
C LEU A 304 -9.28 -16.68 -0.65
N PRO A 305 -10.45 -17.09 -1.20
CA PRO A 305 -10.81 -16.72 -2.55
C PRO A 305 -10.82 -15.20 -2.67
N CYS A 306 -10.07 -14.66 -3.65
CA CYS A 306 -9.89 -13.24 -3.84
C CYS A 306 -10.44 -12.81 -5.20
N PHE A 307 -11.25 -11.76 -5.20
CA PHE A 307 -11.86 -11.20 -6.40
C PHE A 307 -11.33 -9.78 -6.60
N PHE A 308 -10.57 -9.60 -7.67
CA PHE A 308 -9.94 -8.35 -8.05
C PHE A 308 -10.59 -7.80 -9.32
N SER A 309 -10.61 -6.48 -9.47
CA SER A 309 -10.94 -5.91 -10.79
C SER A 309 -9.84 -6.25 -11.80
N ASP A 310 -10.18 -6.31 -13.06
CA ASP A 310 -9.26 -6.55 -14.17
C ASP A 310 -8.28 -5.37 -14.42
N THR A 311 -8.55 -4.23 -13.80
CA THR A 311 -7.69 -3.04 -13.77
C THR A 311 -6.57 -3.12 -12.72
N VAL A 312 -6.66 -4.05 -11.77
CA VAL A 312 -5.57 -4.38 -10.83
C VAL A 312 -4.52 -5.21 -11.57
N THR A 313 -3.24 -4.94 -11.30
CA THR A 313 -2.14 -5.71 -11.92
C THR A 313 -2.29 -7.22 -11.69
N ARG A 314 -2.07 -8.00 -12.74
CA ARG A 314 -2.08 -9.47 -12.66
C ARG A 314 -1.01 -10.03 -11.73
N GLU A 315 0.04 -9.27 -11.44
CA GLU A 315 1.07 -9.60 -10.45
C GLU A 315 0.49 -9.83 -9.04
N THR A 316 -0.70 -9.28 -8.75
CA THR A 316 -1.42 -9.52 -7.49
C THR A 316 -1.93 -10.96 -7.37
N GLY A 317 -2.17 -11.66 -8.49
CA GLY A 317 -2.72 -13.01 -8.51
C GLY A 317 -1.65 -14.08 -8.30
N ILE A 318 -1.39 -14.43 -7.06
CA ILE A 318 -0.35 -15.40 -6.68
C ILE A 318 -0.94 -16.81 -6.55
N THR A 319 -2.07 -16.93 -5.87
CA THR A 319 -2.72 -18.21 -5.65
C THR A 319 -3.74 -18.53 -6.75
N LYS A 320 -4.04 -19.81 -6.94
CA LYS A 320 -5.08 -20.27 -7.87
C LYS A 320 -6.49 -19.73 -7.56
N ASN A 321 -6.68 -19.21 -6.36
CA ASN A 321 -7.96 -18.65 -5.89
C ASN A 321 -8.09 -17.14 -6.16
N ALA A 322 -7.17 -16.53 -6.93
CA ALA A 322 -7.24 -15.15 -7.37
C ALA A 322 -8.02 -15.05 -8.69
N HIS A 323 -9.11 -14.30 -8.68
CA HIS A 323 -10.00 -14.09 -9.82
C HIS A 323 -10.01 -12.61 -10.21
N PHE A 324 -9.92 -12.33 -11.53
CA PHE A 324 -9.96 -10.98 -12.07
C PHE A 324 -11.18 -10.79 -12.94
N ILE A 325 -11.99 -9.75 -12.66
CA ILE A 325 -13.31 -9.52 -13.25
C ILE A 325 -13.44 -8.04 -13.63
N GLY A 326 -14.05 -7.74 -14.77
CA GLY A 326 -14.36 -6.36 -15.19
C GLY A 326 -15.33 -5.67 -14.22
N ILE A 327 -15.18 -4.34 -14.05
CA ILE A 327 -16.00 -3.55 -13.11
C ILE A 327 -17.25 -2.95 -13.73
N GLN A 328 -17.78 -3.55 -14.79
CA GLN A 328 -18.98 -3.06 -15.50
C GLN A 328 -20.26 -3.70 -14.99
N ASP A 329 -20.19 -4.94 -14.49
CA ASP A 329 -21.36 -5.76 -14.16
C ASP A 329 -21.27 -6.34 -12.74
N PRO A 330 -22.03 -5.78 -11.77
CA PRO A 330 -22.11 -6.31 -10.41
C PRO A 330 -22.68 -7.73 -10.31
N GLU A 331 -23.57 -8.11 -11.21
CA GLU A 331 -24.19 -9.44 -11.22
C GLU A 331 -23.16 -10.52 -11.57
N GLN A 332 -22.31 -10.29 -12.56
CA GLN A 332 -21.20 -11.17 -12.90
C GLN A 332 -20.25 -11.41 -11.71
N TRP A 333 -19.97 -10.36 -10.91
CA TRP A 333 -19.17 -10.50 -9.69
C TRP A 333 -19.88 -11.37 -8.65
N ALA A 334 -21.18 -11.16 -8.44
CA ALA A 334 -21.97 -11.96 -7.50
C ALA A 334 -21.99 -13.43 -7.90
N ASP A 335 -22.21 -13.76 -9.18
CA ASP A 335 -22.15 -15.11 -9.72
C ASP A 335 -20.80 -15.77 -9.44
N LYS A 336 -19.72 -15.06 -9.75
CA LYS A 336 -18.38 -15.58 -9.56
C LYS A 336 -18.05 -15.81 -8.08
N ILE A 337 -18.40 -14.87 -7.19
CA ILE A 337 -18.24 -14.99 -5.74
C ILE A 337 -18.99 -16.24 -5.23
N LEU A 338 -20.27 -16.37 -5.55
CA LEU A 338 -21.09 -17.47 -5.05
C LEU A 338 -20.66 -18.84 -5.60
N SER A 339 -20.14 -18.89 -6.82
CA SER A 339 -19.66 -20.16 -7.42
C SER A 339 -18.32 -20.62 -6.86
N CYS A 340 -17.44 -19.71 -6.43
CA CYS A 340 -16.09 -20.04 -5.99
C CYS A 340 -15.94 -20.26 -4.48
N CYS A 341 -16.87 -19.75 -3.66
CA CYS A 341 -16.77 -19.78 -2.20
C CYS A 341 -17.36 -21.06 -1.56
N GLN A 342 -17.44 -22.16 -2.29
CA GLN A 342 -17.99 -23.42 -1.78
C GLN A 342 -16.91 -24.39 -1.24
N ASN A 343 -15.63 -24.06 -1.39
CA ASN A 343 -14.52 -24.96 -1.07
C ASN A 343 -13.94 -24.68 0.32
N ASN A 344 -13.40 -25.74 0.94
CA ASN A 344 -12.65 -25.64 2.17
C ASN A 344 -11.42 -24.74 1.98
N ARG A 345 -11.32 -23.75 2.82
CA ARG A 345 -10.19 -22.82 2.88
C ARG A 345 -8.92 -23.56 3.29
N GLN A 346 -7.80 -23.31 2.61
CA GLN A 346 -6.52 -23.95 2.86
C GLN A 346 -5.45 -22.91 3.15
N ARG A 347 -4.35 -23.34 3.76
CA ARG A 347 -3.15 -22.51 3.91
C ARG A 347 -2.49 -22.28 2.56
N THR A 348 -2.06 -21.06 2.32
CA THR A 348 -1.43 -20.60 1.07
C THR A 348 -0.23 -19.68 1.34
N ASP A 349 0.15 -19.54 2.60
CA ASP A 349 1.28 -18.71 3.03
C ASP A 349 2.60 -19.16 2.38
N ASP A 350 2.79 -20.47 2.12
CA ASP A 350 3.97 -20.98 1.43
C ASP A 350 4.00 -20.58 -0.06
N GLU A 351 2.83 -20.49 -0.74
CA GLU A 351 2.73 -19.99 -2.11
C GLU A 351 3.16 -18.51 -2.19
N ILE A 352 2.76 -17.71 -1.19
CA ILE A 352 3.12 -16.29 -1.08
C ILE A 352 4.63 -16.13 -0.86
N LYS A 353 5.24 -16.96 0.01
CA LYS A 353 6.69 -16.99 0.24
C LYS A 353 7.44 -17.37 -1.04
N ALA A 354 7.01 -18.43 -1.72
CA ALA A 354 7.62 -18.89 -2.96
C ALA A 354 7.54 -17.86 -4.09
N ALA A 355 6.49 -17.03 -4.12
CA ALA A 355 6.33 -15.94 -5.07
C ALA A 355 7.17 -14.68 -4.73
N GLY A 356 7.93 -14.68 -3.62
CA GLY A 356 8.83 -13.59 -3.23
C GLY A 356 8.14 -12.46 -2.47
N TYR A 357 6.97 -12.70 -1.89
CA TYR A 357 6.25 -11.70 -1.08
C TYR A 357 6.45 -11.90 0.43
N ASP A 358 7.47 -12.64 0.83
CA ASP A 358 7.92 -12.73 2.22
C ASP A 358 8.87 -11.58 2.55
N ILE A 359 8.54 -10.80 3.58
CA ILE A 359 9.34 -9.63 4.00
C ILE A 359 10.77 -10.03 4.40
N ALA A 360 10.98 -11.21 4.97
CA ALA A 360 12.31 -11.65 5.37
C ALA A 360 13.23 -11.84 4.15
N GLY A 361 12.73 -12.42 3.07
CA GLY A 361 13.46 -12.57 1.82
C GLY A 361 13.67 -11.24 1.08
N GLU A 362 12.63 -10.39 1.08
CA GLU A 362 12.69 -9.13 0.33
C GLU A 362 13.58 -8.09 1.02
N ILE A 363 13.57 -8.02 2.35
CA ILE A 363 14.43 -7.10 3.09
C ILE A 363 15.92 -7.44 2.92
N GLU A 364 16.27 -8.71 2.80
CA GLU A 364 17.66 -9.10 2.55
C GLU A 364 18.13 -8.58 1.18
N LYS A 365 17.32 -8.66 0.11
CA LYS A 365 17.65 -8.08 -1.21
C LYS A 365 17.87 -6.57 -1.10
N VAL A 366 16.99 -5.87 -0.38
CA VAL A 366 17.08 -4.43 -0.16
C VAL A 366 18.34 -4.07 0.62
N GLN A 367 18.67 -4.82 1.67
CA GLN A 367 19.89 -4.61 2.45
C GLN A 367 21.15 -4.86 1.63
N GLN A 368 21.21 -5.95 0.87
CA GLN A 368 22.33 -6.24 -0.04
C GLN A 368 22.53 -5.12 -1.06
N PHE A 369 21.43 -4.60 -1.63
CA PHE A 369 21.52 -3.44 -2.53
C PHE A 369 22.17 -2.23 -1.84
N TYR A 370 21.79 -1.92 -0.60
CA TYR A 370 22.40 -0.80 0.13
C TYR A 370 23.85 -1.06 0.50
N LEU A 371 24.21 -2.29 0.89
CA LEU A 371 25.59 -2.65 1.27
C LEU A 371 26.57 -2.57 0.09
N ASN A 372 26.10 -2.84 -1.15
CA ASN A 372 26.89 -2.68 -2.37
C ASN A 372 27.17 -1.21 -2.74
N VAL A 373 26.98 -0.28 -1.79
CA VAL A 373 27.24 1.17 -1.97
C VAL A 373 28.71 1.53 -1.75
N ARG A 374 29.43 0.75 -0.95
CA ARG A 374 30.81 1.04 -0.50
C ARG A 374 31.87 0.39 -1.37
#